data_7e1d8a919a480321e1c690b1c3c41bb6
#
_entry.id   7e1d8a919a480321e1c690b1c3c41bb6
#
_cell.length_a   1.000
_cell.length_b   1.000
_cell.length_c   1.000
_cell.angle_alpha   90.00
_cell.angle_beta   90.00
_cell.angle_gamma   90.00
#
_symmetry.space_group_name_H-M   'P 1'
#
loop_
_entity.id
_entity.type
_entity.pdbx_description
1 polymer ?
#
loop_
_entity_poly.entity_id
_entity_poly.type
_entity_poly.pdbx_seq_one_letter_code
_entity_poly.pdbx_strand_id
1 'polypeptide(L)'
;MQERQQGDPMARVAHSRHEFGEHGGVNLSIETSATFTVMEAGKMPAIFEGREGPGGGCFLYGRHFNPTVMVLARHLAALEATESAYCTASGMAAISGSLLHACNHGDHIVAGQALYGGTWALLHDFLPRKAGIETTFVDLSDLASVEAAFTTRTRVLYCETVSNPTLRVANLPALAAIAHRHDALLIVDNTFAPLSISPAVHGADVVIHSLTKFINGASDIVAGCVCASGAFIDGMYDLHLGSLMLLGPTMDPRSAYEVATRFPNLGLRMQEHARRAKSCAERLAELGASVIYPGLASHPDYSLHRELANRGYGAGGLLAVDLGSAERANRFMEHLQNKEDFGYMAVSLGFSDTLMSASASSTSSELDEQALLRAGISPGLVRLSIGYTGLLEDRLEQLERGWRAATG
;
A
#
# COMPACT_ATOMS: atom_id res chain seq x y z
N MET A 1 16.18 16.04 -13.30
CA MET A 1 15.23 15.38 -12.40
C MET A 1 14.44 14.27 -13.09
N GLN A 2 13.91 14.46 -14.32
CA GLN A 2 13.14 13.43 -15.04
C GLN A 2 13.88 12.09 -15.28
N GLU A 3 15.18 12.10 -15.61
CA GLU A 3 15.93 10.83 -15.80
C GLU A 3 16.11 9.99 -14.52
N ARG A 4 16.12 10.64 -13.33
CA ARG A 4 16.19 9.92 -12.05
C ARG A 4 14.86 9.26 -11.64
N GLN A 5 13.73 9.71 -12.17
CA GLN A 5 12.40 9.18 -11.86
C GLN A 5 12.08 7.86 -12.57
N GLN A 6 12.68 7.63 -13.77
CA GLN A 6 12.43 6.43 -14.59
C GLN A 6 13.33 5.22 -14.27
N GLY A 7 14.23 5.32 -13.30
CA GLY A 7 15.16 4.25 -12.94
C GLY A 7 14.53 3.17 -12.03
N ASP A 8 15.30 2.08 -11.83
CA ASP A 8 14.96 1.02 -10.89
C ASP A 8 14.67 1.60 -9.47
N PRO A 9 13.49 1.32 -8.87
CA PRO A 9 13.16 1.77 -7.52
C PRO A 9 14.20 1.40 -6.46
N MET A 10 14.75 0.18 -6.51
CA MET A 10 15.76 -0.25 -5.54
C MET A 10 17.10 0.43 -5.75
N ALA A 11 17.44 0.86 -6.97
CA ALA A 11 18.61 1.71 -7.20
C ALA A 11 18.42 3.10 -6.56
N ARG A 12 17.23 3.69 -6.65
CA ARG A 12 16.91 4.94 -5.94
C ARG A 12 17.08 4.79 -4.42
N VAL A 13 16.57 3.70 -3.85
CA VAL A 13 16.75 3.38 -2.41
C VAL A 13 18.23 3.23 -2.07
N ALA A 14 19.02 2.52 -2.87
CA ALA A 14 20.45 2.37 -2.63
C ALA A 14 21.20 3.71 -2.62
N HIS A 15 20.82 4.65 -3.48
CA HIS A 15 21.39 5.99 -3.51
C HIS A 15 20.96 6.88 -2.32
N SER A 16 19.82 6.59 -1.70
CA SER A 16 19.33 7.34 -0.53
C SER A 16 19.97 6.91 0.79
N ARG A 17 20.71 5.80 0.80
CA ARG A 17 21.32 5.24 2.02
C ARG A 17 22.71 5.85 2.25
N HIS A 18 22.75 6.97 2.96
CA HIS A 18 23.98 7.67 3.32
C HIS A 18 24.14 7.86 4.84
N GLU A 19 23.22 7.32 5.64
CA GLU A 19 23.31 7.34 7.09
C GLU A 19 24.13 6.17 7.61
N PHE A 20 25.06 6.48 8.50
CA PHE A 20 25.88 5.51 9.22
C PHE A 20 25.46 5.51 10.71
N GLY A 21 25.76 4.42 11.41
CA GLY A 21 25.63 4.38 12.85
C GLY A 21 26.53 5.43 13.53
N GLU A 22 26.25 5.76 14.78
CA GLU A 22 26.93 6.82 15.55
C GLU A 22 28.47 6.76 15.48
N HIS A 23 29.02 5.56 15.39
CA HIS A 23 30.46 5.31 15.31
C HIS A 23 30.93 4.87 13.92
N GLY A 24 30.22 5.25 12.86
CA GLY A 24 30.56 4.87 11.50
C GLY A 24 30.13 3.44 11.12
N GLY A 25 29.24 2.81 11.89
CA GLY A 25 28.67 1.51 11.57
C GLY A 25 27.90 1.57 10.24
N VAL A 26 28.00 0.50 9.42
CA VAL A 26 27.29 0.44 8.11
C VAL A 26 25.78 0.31 8.24
N ASN A 27 25.27 0.05 9.43
CA ASN A 27 23.84 0.01 9.74
C ASN A 27 23.44 1.27 10.53
N LEU A 28 22.19 1.71 10.40
CA LEU A 28 21.70 2.86 11.16
C LEU A 28 21.63 2.55 12.66
N SER A 29 21.69 3.60 13.49
CA SER A 29 21.46 3.50 14.94
C SER A 29 19.97 3.64 15.25
N ILE A 30 19.55 3.11 16.41
CA ILE A 30 18.19 3.33 16.93
C ILE A 30 18.21 4.47 17.92
N GLU A 31 17.56 5.58 17.59
CA GLU A 31 17.31 6.69 18.50
C GLU A 31 15.94 6.51 19.17
N THR A 32 15.94 6.23 20.46
CA THR A 32 14.71 5.97 21.22
C THR A 32 14.21 7.15 22.05
N SER A 33 14.93 8.29 22.01
CA SER A 33 14.55 9.47 22.78
C SER A 33 13.24 10.06 22.29
N ALA A 34 12.32 10.29 23.22
CA ALA A 34 11.10 11.03 22.96
C ALA A 34 11.32 12.55 22.97
N THR A 35 12.38 13.02 23.61
CA THR A 35 12.68 14.44 23.83
C THR A 35 14.16 14.68 23.54
N PHE A 36 14.45 15.78 22.85
CA PHE A 36 15.80 16.17 22.45
C PHE A 36 16.19 17.50 23.09
N THR A 37 17.47 17.64 23.45
CA THR A 37 18.00 18.90 23.99
C THR A 37 18.33 19.87 22.87
N VAL A 38 18.13 21.16 23.14
CA VAL A 38 18.59 22.25 22.28
C VAL A 38 19.73 22.98 23.02
N MET A 39 20.90 23.02 22.41
CA MET A 39 22.09 23.61 23.03
C MET A 39 22.05 25.14 23.12
N GLU A 40 21.25 25.80 22.28
CA GLU A 40 21.05 27.21 22.23
C GLU A 40 19.56 27.56 22.35
N ALA A 41 19.14 28.07 23.51
CA ALA A 41 17.74 28.39 23.78
C ALA A 41 17.11 29.33 22.74
N GLY A 42 17.91 30.23 22.16
CA GLY A 42 17.45 31.14 21.11
C GLY A 42 17.05 30.49 19.78
N LYS A 43 17.45 29.25 19.54
CA LYS A 43 17.04 28.49 18.34
C LYS A 43 15.65 27.85 18.46
N MET A 44 15.17 27.66 19.68
CA MET A 44 13.91 26.97 19.94
C MET A 44 12.70 27.56 19.18
N PRO A 45 12.50 28.88 19.11
CA PRO A 45 11.43 29.48 18.32
C PRO A 45 11.54 29.14 16.82
N ALA A 46 12.75 29.18 16.26
CA ALA A 46 12.96 28.87 14.83
C ALA A 46 12.65 27.39 14.48
N ILE A 47 12.91 26.50 15.43
CA ILE A 47 12.55 25.08 15.28
C ILE A 47 11.02 24.88 15.33
N PHE A 48 10.35 25.54 16.28
CA PHE A 48 8.88 25.50 16.36
C PHE A 48 8.20 26.12 15.14
N GLU A 49 8.80 27.14 14.54
CA GLU A 49 8.31 27.80 13.33
C GLU A 49 8.67 27.03 12.04
N GLY A 50 9.35 25.88 12.14
CA GLY A 50 9.77 25.08 10.99
C GLY A 50 10.90 25.69 10.16
N ARG A 51 11.53 26.80 10.62
CA ARG A 51 12.68 27.42 9.94
C ARG A 51 13.98 26.65 10.14
N GLU A 52 14.10 25.96 11.27
CA GLU A 52 15.12 24.95 11.53
C GLU A 52 14.42 23.63 11.83
N GLY A 53 14.98 22.51 11.39
CA GLY A 53 14.34 21.23 11.56
C GLY A 53 15.27 20.06 11.28
N PRO A 54 14.72 18.86 11.10
CA PRO A 54 15.49 17.63 10.98
C PRO A 54 16.52 17.60 9.84
N GLY A 55 16.27 18.32 8.76
CA GLY A 55 17.24 18.50 7.67
C GLY A 55 18.51 19.23 8.11
N GLY A 56 18.43 20.08 9.15
CA GLY A 56 19.55 20.74 9.80
C GLY A 56 20.10 19.99 11.04
N GLY A 57 19.60 18.78 11.31
CA GLY A 57 19.99 18.00 12.49
C GLY A 57 19.33 18.48 13.80
N CYS A 58 18.24 19.23 13.71
CA CYS A 58 17.51 19.74 14.87
C CYS A 58 16.28 18.88 15.15
N PHE A 59 16.22 18.29 16.33
CA PHE A 59 15.08 17.53 16.84
C PHE A 59 14.61 18.17 18.14
N LEU A 60 13.31 18.12 18.45
CA LEU A 60 12.72 18.60 19.71
C LEU A 60 11.96 17.49 20.42
N TYR A 61 11.08 16.81 19.71
CA TYR A 61 10.17 15.85 20.29
C TYR A 61 9.82 14.75 19.28
N GLY A 62 9.85 13.49 19.72
CA GLY A 62 9.75 12.33 18.85
C GLY A 62 8.42 12.19 18.09
N ARG A 63 7.34 12.87 18.53
CA ARG A 63 6.09 12.91 17.77
C ARG A 63 6.24 13.74 16.49
N HIS A 64 7.09 14.76 16.51
CA HIS A 64 7.38 15.56 15.32
C HIS A 64 8.31 14.81 14.39
N PHE A 65 9.49 14.46 14.92
CA PHE A 65 10.55 13.83 14.15
C PHE A 65 11.39 12.93 15.06
N ASN A 66 11.76 11.78 14.53
CA ASN A 66 12.75 10.90 15.14
C ASN A 66 13.78 10.51 14.07
N PRO A 67 15.09 10.56 14.36
CA PRO A 67 16.14 10.29 13.37
C PRO A 67 16.00 8.94 12.67
N THR A 68 15.72 7.86 13.42
CA THR A 68 15.57 6.52 12.89
C THR A 68 14.35 6.41 11.95
N VAL A 69 13.21 7.00 12.35
CA VAL A 69 11.99 7.04 11.53
C VAL A 69 12.22 7.83 10.24
N MET A 70 12.99 8.92 10.31
CA MET A 70 13.31 9.74 9.14
C MET A 70 14.17 9.02 8.11
N VAL A 71 15.12 8.17 8.54
CA VAL A 71 15.90 7.35 7.61
C VAL A 71 14.98 6.44 6.81
N LEU A 72 14.04 5.76 7.48
CA LEU A 72 13.03 4.94 6.79
C LEU A 72 12.17 5.78 5.83
N ALA A 73 11.73 6.96 6.26
CA ALA A 73 10.93 7.87 5.43
C ALA A 73 11.68 8.27 4.15
N ARG A 74 12.98 8.59 4.23
CA ARG A 74 13.81 8.89 3.05
C ARG A 74 13.93 7.70 2.08
N HIS A 75 14.07 6.48 2.61
CA HIS A 75 14.06 5.28 1.77
C HIS A 75 12.73 5.09 1.03
N LEU A 76 11.60 5.36 1.70
CA LEU A 76 10.27 5.25 1.13
C LEU A 76 10.00 6.34 0.08
N ALA A 77 10.40 7.58 0.36
CA ALA A 77 10.35 8.66 -0.63
C ALA A 77 11.16 8.29 -1.90
N ALA A 78 12.38 7.76 -1.72
CA ALA A 78 13.20 7.29 -2.83
C ALA A 78 12.57 6.11 -3.58
N LEU A 79 11.92 5.16 -2.88
CA LEU A 79 11.21 4.04 -3.47
C LEU A 79 10.14 4.53 -4.45
N GLU A 80 9.31 5.49 -4.01
CA GLU A 80 8.19 6.01 -4.79
C GLU A 80 8.55 7.18 -5.72
N ALA A 81 9.82 7.61 -5.73
CA ALA A 81 10.29 8.77 -6.51
C ALA A 81 9.59 10.10 -6.11
N THR A 82 9.23 10.25 -4.84
CA THR A 82 8.67 11.47 -4.26
C THR A 82 9.75 12.31 -3.57
N GLU A 83 9.42 13.58 -3.26
CA GLU A 83 10.35 14.48 -2.59
C GLU A 83 10.53 14.14 -1.11
N SER A 84 9.44 13.71 -0.45
CA SER A 84 9.40 13.47 0.99
C SER A 84 8.47 12.31 1.34
N ALA A 85 8.57 11.83 2.58
CA ALA A 85 7.65 10.85 3.13
C ALA A 85 7.50 11.01 4.65
N TYR A 86 6.40 10.49 5.19
CA TYR A 86 6.14 10.37 6.62
C TYR A 86 5.69 8.96 6.99
N CYS A 87 6.31 8.40 8.05
CA CYS A 87 5.96 7.08 8.56
C CYS A 87 4.95 7.22 9.72
N THR A 88 3.92 6.37 9.68
CA THR A 88 2.81 6.35 10.64
C THR A 88 2.72 5.02 11.37
N ALA A 89 1.99 4.98 12.49
CA ALA A 89 1.76 3.78 13.30
C ALA A 89 0.90 2.70 12.59
N SER A 90 0.24 3.01 11.48
CA SER A 90 -0.52 2.04 10.68
C SER A 90 -0.80 2.56 9.27
N GLY A 91 -1.12 1.66 8.33
CA GLY A 91 -1.58 2.05 6.99
C GLY A 91 -2.87 2.89 7.04
N MET A 92 -3.81 2.55 7.91
CA MET A 92 -5.04 3.34 8.10
C MET A 92 -4.76 4.77 8.60
N ALA A 93 -3.74 4.95 9.45
CA ALA A 93 -3.31 6.28 9.88
C ALA A 93 -2.71 7.10 8.72
N ALA A 94 -1.98 6.45 7.81
CA ALA A 94 -1.49 7.09 6.60
C ALA A 94 -2.64 7.52 5.68
N ILE A 95 -3.62 6.64 5.46
CA ILE A 95 -4.81 6.92 4.64
C ILE A 95 -5.64 8.05 5.26
N SER A 96 -6.08 7.90 6.51
CA SER A 96 -6.94 8.89 7.17
C SER A 96 -6.24 10.24 7.36
N GLY A 97 -4.95 10.23 7.70
CA GLY A 97 -4.15 11.44 7.83
C GLY A 97 -4.02 12.21 6.51
N SER A 98 -3.78 11.51 5.40
CA SER A 98 -3.70 12.13 4.07
C SER A 98 -5.04 12.73 3.62
N LEU A 99 -6.14 12.00 3.83
CA LEU A 99 -7.49 12.46 3.46
C LEU A 99 -7.94 13.66 4.30
N LEU A 100 -7.69 13.63 5.63
CA LEU A 100 -8.00 14.75 6.53
C LEU A 100 -7.09 15.96 6.31
N HIS A 101 -5.90 15.77 5.72
CA HIS A 101 -5.03 16.86 5.30
C HIS A 101 -5.49 17.49 3.99
N ALA A 102 -5.90 16.66 3.01
CA ALA A 102 -6.31 17.09 1.69
C ALA A 102 -7.72 17.70 1.64
N CYS A 103 -8.61 17.35 2.58
CA CYS A 103 -10.01 17.72 2.56
C CYS A 103 -10.43 18.45 3.83
N ASN A 104 -11.29 19.45 3.67
CA ASN A 104 -11.97 20.15 4.75
C ASN A 104 -13.45 19.71 4.86
N HIS A 105 -14.13 20.14 5.92
CA HIS A 105 -15.58 19.97 6.05
C HIS A 105 -16.31 20.53 4.84
N GLY A 106 -17.17 19.74 4.24
CA GLY A 106 -17.93 20.10 3.04
C GLY A 106 -17.25 19.73 1.72
N ASP A 107 -15.99 19.31 1.73
CA ASP A 107 -15.30 18.81 0.53
C ASP A 107 -15.77 17.40 0.14
N HIS A 108 -15.36 16.97 -1.04
CA HIS A 108 -15.81 15.74 -1.69
C HIS A 108 -14.62 14.91 -2.19
N ILE A 109 -14.76 13.58 -2.12
CA ILE A 109 -13.82 12.59 -2.62
C ILE A 109 -14.51 11.77 -3.72
N VAL A 110 -13.83 11.53 -4.83
CA VAL A 110 -14.18 10.46 -5.79
C VAL A 110 -13.27 9.27 -5.47
N ALA A 111 -13.83 8.07 -5.34
CA ALA A 111 -13.07 6.88 -4.97
C ALA A 111 -13.47 5.66 -5.80
N GLY A 112 -12.52 4.74 -6.01
CA GLY A 112 -12.82 3.44 -6.60
C GLY A 112 -13.78 2.63 -5.74
N GLN A 113 -14.69 1.86 -6.37
CA GLN A 113 -15.65 1.03 -5.64
C GLN A 113 -15.03 -0.24 -5.06
N ALA A 114 -13.96 -0.75 -5.65
CA ALA A 114 -13.23 -1.91 -5.17
C ALA A 114 -12.01 -1.44 -4.37
N LEU A 115 -12.13 -1.40 -3.05
CA LEU A 115 -11.12 -0.94 -2.10
C LEU A 115 -11.01 -1.92 -0.93
N TYR A 116 -9.90 -1.80 -0.20
CA TYR A 116 -9.77 -2.42 1.12
C TYR A 116 -10.95 -2.02 2.03
N GLY A 117 -11.58 -2.99 2.70
CA GLY A 117 -12.79 -2.76 3.51
C GLY A 117 -12.66 -1.65 4.55
N GLY A 118 -11.50 -1.58 5.26
CA GLY A 118 -11.26 -0.49 6.20
C GLY A 118 -11.22 0.89 5.55
N THR A 119 -10.70 1.01 4.32
CA THR A 119 -10.73 2.27 3.56
C THR A 119 -12.14 2.58 3.09
N TRP A 120 -12.87 1.57 2.62
CA TRP A 120 -14.26 1.73 2.23
C TRP A 120 -15.10 2.25 3.41
N ALA A 121 -15.01 1.63 4.59
CA ALA A 121 -15.73 2.08 5.79
C ALA A 121 -15.31 3.50 6.24
N LEU A 122 -14.03 3.85 6.10
CA LEU A 122 -13.54 5.21 6.37
C LEU A 122 -14.23 6.23 5.45
N LEU A 123 -14.29 5.96 4.14
CA LEU A 123 -14.83 6.85 3.11
C LEU A 123 -16.38 6.89 3.13
N HIS A 124 -17.02 5.74 3.33
CA HIS A 124 -18.47 5.61 3.26
C HIS A 124 -19.17 6.07 4.55
N ASP A 125 -18.62 5.69 5.71
CA ASP A 125 -19.30 5.89 6.99
C ASP A 125 -18.64 6.96 7.87
N PHE A 126 -17.32 6.84 8.07
CA PHE A 126 -16.63 7.64 9.08
C PHE A 126 -16.47 9.11 8.66
N LEU A 127 -15.90 9.38 7.50
CA LEU A 127 -15.62 10.74 7.05
C LEU A 127 -16.90 11.56 6.86
N PRO A 128 -17.99 11.06 6.24
CA PRO A 128 -19.24 11.80 6.14
C PRO A 128 -19.82 12.17 7.50
N ARG A 129 -19.85 11.21 8.44
CA ARG A 129 -20.49 11.40 9.75
C ARG A 129 -19.64 12.18 10.75
N LYS A 130 -18.30 12.09 10.64
CA LYS A 130 -17.36 12.68 11.62
C LYS A 130 -16.68 13.94 11.16
N ALA A 131 -16.43 14.06 9.85
CA ALA A 131 -15.71 15.16 9.25
C ALA A 131 -16.52 15.97 8.23
N GLY A 132 -17.71 15.48 7.82
CA GLY A 132 -18.54 16.13 6.79
C GLY A 132 -17.91 16.11 5.42
N ILE A 133 -17.10 15.09 5.11
CA ILE A 133 -16.45 14.89 3.82
C ILE A 133 -17.20 13.77 3.10
N GLU A 134 -17.87 14.10 2.00
CA GLU A 134 -18.68 13.15 1.23
C GLU A 134 -17.83 12.37 0.21
N THR A 135 -18.26 11.16 -0.14
CA THR A 135 -17.56 10.31 -1.12
C THR A 135 -18.52 9.76 -2.17
N THR A 136 -18.13 9.85 -3.46
CA THR A 136 -18.76 9.14 -4.56
C THR A 136 -17.89 7.99 -5.01
N PHE A 137 -18.42 6.76 -4.97
CA PHE A 137 -17.72 5.56 -5.44
C PHE A 137 -18.06 5.30 -6.91
N VAL A 138 -17.01 4.99 -7.70
CA VAL A 138 -17.10 4.77 -9.15
C VAL A 138 -16.31 3.55 -9.59
N ASP A 139 -16.66 2.99 -10.74
CA ASP A 139 -15.82 2.02 -11.43
C ASP A 139 -14.67 2.77 -12.12
N LEU A 140 -13.44 2.57 -11.65
CA LEU A 140 -12.26 3.26 -12.20
C LEU A 140 -11.89 2.81 -13.63
N SER A 141 -12.48 1.73 -14.14
CA SER A 141 -12.31 1.32 -15.53
C SER A 141 -13.17 2.13 -16.51
N ASP A 142 -14.21 2.77 -16.01
CA ASP A 142 -15.05 3.72 -16.77
C ASP A 142 -14.62 5.17 -16.50
N LEU A 143 -13.64 5.64 -17.27
CA LEU A 143 -13.10 7.00 -17.12
C LEU A 143 -14.17 8.10 -17.33
N ALA A 144 -15.22 7.86 -18.11
CA ALA A 144 -16.30 8.81 -18.28
C ALA A 144 -17.14 8.95 -17.00
N SER A 145 -17.44 7.83 -16.35
CA SER A 145 -18.10 7.84 -15.02
C SER A 145 -17.22 8.46 -13.94
N VAL A 146 -15.89 8.23 -13.99
CA VAL A 146 -14.95 8.92 -13.09
C VAL A 146 -15.04 10.43 -13.27
N GLU A 147 -14.92 10.93 -14.49
CA GLU A 147 -15.01 12.37 -14.82
C GLU A 147 -16.35 12.97 -14.38
N ALA A 148 -17.45 12.27 -14.65
CA ALA A 148 -18.81 12.74 -14.31
C ALA A 148 -19.08 12.80 -12.79
N ALA A 149 -18.31 12.07 -11.97
CA ALA A 149 -18.45 12.09 -10.51
C ALA A 149 -17.82 13.32 -9.85
N PHE A 150 -16.98 14.09 -10.58
CA PHE A 150 -16.35 15.29 -10.03
C PHE A 150 -17.35 16.43 -9.87
N THR A 151 -17.22 17.12 -8.77
CA THR A 151 -17.97 18.35 -8.43
C THR A 151 -16.99 19.48 -8.14
N THR A 152 -17.49 20.71 -7.99
CA THR A 152 -16.66 21.87 -7.58
C THR A 152 -16.06 21.72 -6.18
N ARG A 153 -16.57 20.77 -5.38
CA ARG A 153 -16.09 20.45 -4.02
C ARG A 153 -15.08 19.30 -3.99
N THR A 154 -14.85 18.60 -5.11
CA THR A 154 -13.95 17.45 -5.16
C THR A 154 -12.50 17.91 -4.97
N ARG A 155 -11.79 17.30 -4.02
CA ARG A 155 -10.39 17.58 -3.71
C ARG A 155 -9.49 16.38 -3.93
N VAL A 156 -10.05 15.17 -3.93
CA VAL A 156 -9.29 13.94 -4.02
C VAL A 156 -9.97 12.96 -4.97
N LEU A 157 -9.17 12.34 -5.84
CA LEU A 157 -9.46 11.07 -6.48
C LEU A 157 -8.63 10.00 -5.78
N TYR A 158 -9.30 9.02 -5.13
CA TYR A 158 -8.64 7.97 -4.38
C TYR A 158 -8.75 6.62 -5.08
N CYS A 159 -7.63 5.91 -5.22
CA CYS A 159 -7.61 4.56 -5.76
C CYS A 159 -6.53 3.68 -5.11
N GLU A 160 -6.60 2.38 -5.36
CA GLU A 160 -5.49 1.45 -5.15
C GLU A 160 -4.81 1.17 -6.48
N THR A 161 -3.48 1.02 -6.49
CA THR A 161 -2.73 0.67 -7.73
C THR A 161 -3.25 -0.63 -8.33
N VAL A 162 -3.47 -1.62 -7.46
CA VAL A 162 -4.10 -2.90 -7.77
C VAL A 162 -5.18 -3.14 -6.72
N SER A 163 -6.43 -3.22 -7.14
CA SER A 163 -7.59 -3.22 -6.24
C SER A 163 -7.68 -4.50 -5.39
N ASN A 164 -8.16 -4.34 -4.17
CA ASN A 164 -8.43 -5.43 -3.23
C ASN A 164 -9.95 -5.74 -3.19
N PRO A 165 -10.39 -6.96 -3.46
CA PRO A 165 -9.62 -8.17 -3.78
C PRO A 165 -9.58 -8.53 -5.27
N THR A 166 -10.18 -7.72 -6.14
CA THR A 166 -10.45 -8.07 -7.54
C THR A 166 -9.25 -7.90 -8.48
N LEU A 167 -8.12 -7.39 -7.94
CA LEU A 167 -6.84 -7.25 -8.63
C LEU A 167 -6.90 -6.47 -9.96
N ARG A 168 -7.90 -5.57 -10.13
CA ARG A 168 -7.96 -4.65 -11.26
C ARG A 168 -6.84 -3.63 -11.14
N VAL A 169 -6.20 -3.30 -12.26
CA VAL A 169 -5.10 -2.32 -12.30
C VAL A 169 -5.64 -0.94 -12.65
N ALA A 170 -5.35 0.05 -11.83
CA ALA A 170 -5.77 1.42 -12.06
C ALA A 170 -4.98 2.05 -13.22
N ASN A 171 -5.68 2.72 -14.14
CA ASN A 171 -5.04 3.51 -15.21
C ASN A 171 -4.55 4.85 -14.63
N LEU A 172 -3.43 4.78 -13.90
CA LEU A 172 -2.89 5.91 -13.15
C LEU A 172 -2.68 7.17 -14.01
N PRO A 173 -2.07 7.11 -15.22
CA PRO A 173 -1.93 8.31 -16.05
C PRO A 173 -3.25 8.97 -16.42
N ALA A 174 -4.28 8.18 -16.76
CA ALA A 174 -5.59 8.70 -17.11
C ALA A 174 -6.30 9.30 -15.88
N LEU A 175 -6.23 8.63 -14.73
CA LEU A 175 -6.81 9.11 -13.48
C LEU A 175 -6.12 10.39 -12.99
N ALA A 176 -4.79 10.47 -13.09
CA ALA A 176 -4.04 11.70 -12.78
C ALA A 176 -4.48 12.86 -13.68
N ALA A 177 -4.61 12.62 -15.00
CA ALA A 177 -5.05 13.63 -15.93
C ALA A 177 -6.48 14.12 -15.61
N ILE A 178 -7.39 13.25 -15.16
CA ILE A 178 -8.73 13.65 -14.70
C ILE A 178 -8.62 14.48 -13.41
N ALA A 179 -7.97 13.99 -12.37
CA ALA A 179 -7.84 14.69 -11.10
C ALA A 179 -7.25 16.10 -11.28
N HIS A 180 -6.17 16.23 -12.03
CA HIS A 180 -5.48 17.51 -12.24
C HIS A 180 -6.29 18.50 -13.07
N ARG A 181 -7.15 18.05 -14.02
CA ARG A 181 -8.07 18.96 -14.72
C ARG A 181 -9.09 19.64 -13.80
N HIS A 182 -9.38 19.01 -12.66
CA HIS A 182 -10.32 19.48 -11.65
C HIS A 182 -9.64 20.07 -10.41
N ASP A 183 -8.34 20.38 -10.47
CA ASP A 183 -7.52 20.87 -9.34
C ASP A 183 -7.63 19.96 -8.09
N ALA A 184 -7.78 18.65 -8.30
CA ALA A 184 -7.84 17.63 -7.26
C ALA A 184 -6.57 16.79 -7.25
N LEU A 185 -6.25 16.20 -6.08
CA LEU A 185 -5.12 15.32 -5.91
C LEU A 185 -5.48 13.88 -6.29
N LEU A 186 -4.57 13.17 -6.96
CA LEU A 186 -4.61 11.72 -7.08
C LEU A 186 -3.86 11.08 -5.90
N ILE A 187 -4.60 10.46 -4.99
CA ILE A 187 -4.04 9.70 -3.85
C ILE A 187 -4.15 8.21 -4.15
N VAL A 188 -3.02 7.50 -4.11
CA VAL A 188 -2.93 6.10 -4.52
C VAL A 188 -2.38 5.24 -3.38
N ASP A 189 -3.12 4.23 -2.96
CA ASP A 189 -2.61 3.18 -2.09
C ASP A 189 -1.87 2.12 -2.92
N ASN A 190 -0.54 2.05 -2.73
CA ASN A 190 0.35 1.13 -3.45
C ASN A 190 0.73 -0.10 -2.61
N THR A 191 -0.05 -0.44 -1.61
CA THR A 191 0.24 -1.56 -0.70
C THR A 191 0.34 -2.91 -1.42
N PHE A 192 -0.45 -3.14 -2.48
CA PHE A 192 -0.48 -4.41 -3.21
C PHE A 192 0.64 -4.55 -4.25
N ALA A 193 1.17 -3.44 -4.73
CA ALA A 193 2.11 -3.42 -5.84
C ALA A 193 3.43 -2.67 -5.55
N PRO A 194 4.00 -2.73 -4.30
CA PRO A 194 5.29 -2.09 -4.06
C PRO A 194 6.33 -2.66 -5.03
N LEU A 195 7.15 -1.79 -5.63
CA LEU A 195 8.11 -2.11 -6.68
C LEU A 195 7.53 -2.57 -8.02
N SER A 196 6.35 -3.21 -8.06
CA SER A 196 5.72 -3.60 -9.33
C SER A 196 5.34 -2.38 -10.15
N ILE A 197 4.76 -1.37 -9.52
CA ILE A 197 4.40 -0.08 -10.13
C ILE A 197 4.83 1.03 -9.18
N SER A 198 5.28 2.17 -9.71
CA SER A 198 5.61 3.39 -8.96
C SER A 198 4.58 4.49 -9.29
N PRO A 199 3.49 4.65 -8.52
CA PRO A 199 2.39 5.54 -8.87
C PRO A 199 2.79 7.01 -9.09
N ALA A 200 3.74 7.54 -8.33
CA ALA A 200 4.19 8.92 -8.50
C ALA A 200 4.84 9.17 -9.88
N VAL A 201 5.49 8.15 -10.47
CA VAL A 201 6.03 8.23 -11.84
C VAL A 201 4.91 8.36 -12.88
N HIS A 202 3.72 7.89 -12.53
CA HIS A 202 2.52 7.89 -13.38
C HIS A 202 1.52 8.99 -13.01
N GLY A 203 1.94 9.99 -12.22
CA GLY A 203 1.18 11.19 -11.94
C GLY A 203 0.39 11.20 -10.62
N ALA A 204 0.57 10.19 -9.74
CA ALA A 204 0.02 10.27 -8.38
C ALA A 204 0.72 11.37 -7.57
N ASP A 205 -0.07 12.18 -6.87
CA ASP A 205 0.41 13.26 -6.00
C ASP A 205 0.83 12.73 -4.63
N VAL A 206 0.10 11.73 -4.15
CA VAL A 206 0.33 11.09 -2.85
C VAL A 206 0.29 9.57 -3.03
N VAL A 207 1.32 8.89 -2.55
CA VAL A 207 1.40 7.43 -2.54
C VAL A 207 1.41 6.94 -1.10
N ILE A 208 0.54 5.98 -0.80
CA ILE A 208 0.37 5.41 0.54
C ILE A 208 0.80 3.94 0.52
N HIS A 209 1.41 3.50 1.62
CA HIS A 209 1.65 2.09 1.89
C HIS A 209 1.23 1.70 3.30
N SER A 210 0.61 0.54 3.44
CA SER A 210 0.68 -0.23 4.67
C SER A 210 2.04 -0.93 4.72
N LEU A 211 2.97 -0.40 5.51
CA LEU A 211 4.30 -1.02 5.69
C LEU A 211 4.21 -2.40 6.33
N THR A 212 3.12 -2.69 7.04
CA THR A 212 2.75 -3.99 7.63
C THR A 212 2.86 -5.14 6.64
N LYS A 213 2.70 -4.88 5.34
CA LYS A 213 2.56 -5.87 4.27
C LYS A 213 3.92 -6.24 3.65
N PHE A 214 4.03 -6.26 2.33
CA PHE A 214 5.23 -6.64 1.59
C PHE A 214 6.50 -5.89 2.03
N ILE A 215 6.40 -4.61 2.36
CA ILE A 215 7.58 -3.81 2.72
C ILE A 215 8.25 -4.36 3.98
N ASN A 216 7.49 -4.60 5.05
CA ASN A 216 7.99 -5.28 6.23
C ASN A 216 8.28 -6.77 5.95
N GLY A 217 7.30 -7.50 5.42
CA GLY A 217 7.42 -8.88 4.97
C GLY A 217 7.49 -9.95 6.08
N ALA A 218 7.41 -9.57 7.35
CA ALA A 218 7.57 -10.48 8.49
C ALA A 218 6.30 -10.66 9.35
N SER A 219 5.22 -9.94 9.03
CA SER A 219 3.92 -10.03 9.72
C SER A 219 3.93 -9.74 11.23
N ASP A 220 4.92 -8.96 11.72
CA ASP A 220 5.19 -8.69 13.13
C ASP A 220 5.10 -7.20 13.49
N ILE A 221 4.94 -6.30 12.51
CA ILE A 221 4.88 -4.85 12.69
C ILE A 221 3.65 -4.30 12.00
N VAL A 222 2.92 -3.43 12.70
CA VAL A 222 1.87 -2.60 12.11
C VAL A 222 2.44 -1.20 11.89
N ALA A 223 2.46 -0.75 10.64
CA ALA A 223 2.98 0.57 10.27
C ALA A 223 2.43 1.03 8.92
N GLY A 224 2.58 2.31 8.61
CA GLY A 224 2.21 2.91 7.34
C GLY A 224 3.16 4.02 6.92
N CYS A 225 3.00 4.51 5.70
CA CYS A 225 3.67 5.73 5.27
C CYS A 225 2.85 6.48 4.22
N VAL A 226 3.14 7.78 4.14
CA VAL A 226 2.69 8.71 3.10
C VAL A 226 3.92 9.22 2.39
N CYS A 227 3.96 9.10 1.06
CA CYS A 227 5.02 9.63 0.19
C CYS A 227 4.40 10.68 -0.73
N ALA A 228 4.95 11.90 -0.76
CA ALA A 228 4.39 13.02 -1.51
C ALA A 228 5.43 14.11 -1.79
N SER A 229 4.97 15.27 -2.28
CA SER A 229 5.79 16.49 -2.34
C SER A 229 6.22 16.93 -0.94
N GLY A 230 7.34 17.66 -0.87
CA GLY A 230 7.81 18.26 0.40
C GLY A 230 6.73 19.14 1.04
N ALA A 231 6.07 19.97 0.24
CA ALA A 231 5.02 20.87 0.72
C ALA A 231 3.81 20.12 1.31
N PHE A 232 3.39 18.99 0.73
CA PHE A 232 2.30 18.18 1.27
C PHE A 232 2.69 17.58 2.62
N ILE A 233 3.88 16.99 2.72
CA ILE A 233 4.37 16.38 3.97
C ILE A 233 4.57 17.44 5.05
N ASP A 234 5.17 18.60 4.72
CA ASP A 234 5.36 19.70 5.67
C ASP A 234 4.02 20.23 6.21
N GLY A 235 3.00 20.33 5.34
CA GLY A 235 1.64 20.70 5.76
C GLY A 235 1.01 19.70 6.75
N MET A 236 1.31 18.40 6.65
CA MET A 236 0.85 17.40 7.61
C MET A 236 1.47 17.55 9.01
N TYR A 237 2.57 18.32 9.13
CA TYR A 237 3.25 18.68 10.38
C TYR A 237 2.86 20.06 10.94
N ASP A 238 2.01 20.81 10.26
CA ASP A 238 1.58 22.11 10.76
C ASP A 238 1.04 22.02 12.20
N LEU A 239 1.45 22.97 13.05
CA LEU A 239 1.12 22.94 14.48
C LEU A 239 -0.37 23.17 14.78
N HIS A 240 -1.11 23.75 13.83
CA HIS A 240 -2.52 24.11 14.01
C HIS A 240 -3.48 23.27 13.16
N LEU A 241 -3.05 22.80 11.97
CA LEU A 241 -3.88 22.11 11.01
C LEU A 241 -3.29 20.77 10.53
N GLY A 242 -2.05 20.45 10.89
CA GLY A 242 -1.37 19.22 10.45
C GLY A 242 -2.01 17.98 11.01
N SER A 243 -2.59 17.17 10.15
CA SER A 243 -3.32 15.95 10.53
C SER A 243 -2.46 14.96 11.29
N LEU A 244 -1.22 14.75 10.85
CA LEU A 244 -0.30 13.82 11.52
C LEU A 244 0.29 14.40 12.80
N MET A 245 0.54 15.72 12.80
CA MET A 245 1.04 16.43 13.97
C MET A 245 0.05 16.38 15.14
N LEU A 246 -1.23 16.67 14.85
CA LEU A 246 -2.27 16.82 15.88
C LEU A 246 -2.89 15.49 16.30
N LEU A 247 -3.11 14.55 15.36
CA LEU A 247 -3.66 13.23 15.67
C LEU A 247 -2.60 12.28 16.24
N GLY A 248 -1.32 12.53 15.96
CA GLY A 248 -0.17 11.87 16.59
C GLY A 248 -0.03 10.36 16.29
N PRO A 249 -0.27 9.86 15.07
CA PRO A 249 -0.11 8.43 14.75
C PRO A 249 1.37 8.08 14.55
N THR A 250 2.17 8.28 15.57
CA THR A 250 3.63 8.23 15.55
C THR A 250 4.14 6.79 15.41
N MET A 251 5.06 6.56 14.49
CA MET A 251 5.76 5.28 14.36
C MET A 251 6.84 5.13 15.44
N ASP A 252 6.90 3.98 16.09
CA ASP A 252 7.96 3.65 17.04
C ASP A 252 9.32 3.49 16.32
N PRO A 253 10.43 4.06 16.84
CA PRO A 253 11.74 3.99 16.20
C PRO A 253 12.32 2.57 16.12
N ARG A 254 11.97 1.65 17.04
CA ARG A 254 12.39 0.25 16.93
C ARG A 254 11.71 -0.43 15.74
N SER A 255 10.40 -0.18 15.57
CA SER A 255 9.67 -0.65 14.38
C SER A 255 10.23 -0.07 13.10
N ALA A 256 10.58 1.21 13.10
CA ALA A 256 11.21 1.86 11.93
C ALA A 256 12.57 1.24 11.59
N TYR A 257 13.40 0.95 12.61
CA TYR A 257 14.68 0.26 12.45
C TYR A 257 14.50 -1.14 11.84
N GLU A 258 13.57 -1.93 12.36
CA GLU A 258 13.29 -3.28 11.84
C GLU A 258 12.86 -3.25 10.36
N VAL A 259 11.95 -2.35 10.01
CA VAL A 259 11.53 -2.18 8.60
C VAL A 259 12.71 -1.71 7.74
N ALA A 260 13.50 -0.73 8.21
CA ALA A 260 14.63 -0.20 7.47
C ALA A 260 15.73 -1.25 7.22
N THR A 261 15.97 -2.16 8.17
CA THR A 261 16.95 -3.26 8.01
C THR A 261 16.46 -4.35 7.06
N ARG A 262 15.14 -4.53 6.92
CA ARG A 262 14.49 -5.46 5.97
C ARG A 262 14.35 -4.88 4.56
N PHE A 263 14.45 -3.57 4.43
CA PHE A 263 14.24 -2.85 3.16
C PHE A 263 15.22 -3.26 2.05
N PRO A 264 16.53 -3.47 2.30
CA PRO A 264 17.50 -3.82 1.26
C PRO A 264 17.17 -5.09 0.48
N ASN A 265 16.48 -6.05 1.08
CA ASN A 265 16.10 -7.30 0.41
C ASN A 265 14.68 -7.28 -0.19
N LEU A 266 13.98 -6.15 -0.11
CA LEU A 266 12.63 -6.01 -0.66
C LEU A 266 12.57 -6.39 -2.14
N GLY A 267 13.54 -5.95 -2.94
CA GLY A 267 13.60 -6.27 -4.37
C GLY A 267 13.63 -7.77 -4.63
N LEU A 268 14.48 -8.50 -3.91
CA LEU A 268 14.59 -9.97 -4.01
C LEU A 268 13.29 -10.66 -3.60
N ARG A 269 12.68 -10.21 -2.49
CA ARG A 269 11.41 -10.76 -2.00
C ARG A 269 10.28 -10.55 -3.01
N MET A 270 10.13 -9.33 -3.54
CA MET A 270 9.07 -9.01 -4.51
C MET A 270 9.23 -9.77 -5.82
N GLN A 271 10.46 -9.94 -6.31
CA GLN A 271 10.72 -10.77 -7.49
C GLN A 271 10.29 -12.22 -7.28
N GLU A 272 10.62 -12.79 -6.13
CA GLU A 272 10.27 -14.18 -5.83
C GLU A 272 8.77 -14.36 -5.55
N HIS A 273 8.13 -13.44 -4.83
CA HIS A 273 6.67 -13.41 -4.69
C HIS A 273 5.96 -13.41 -6.07
N ALA A 274 6.39 -12.51 -6.97
CA ALA A 274 5.78 -12.38 -8.29
C ALA A 274 6.03 -13.60 -9.18
N ARG A 275 7.26 -14.16 -9.16
CA ARG A 275 7.60 -15.38 -9.89
C ARG A 275 6.70 -16.56 -9.48
N ARG A 276 6.57 -16.77 -8.16
CA ARG A 276 5.75 -17.87 -7.60
C ARG A 276 4.26 -17.64 -7.82
N ALA A 277 3.77 -16.41 -7.62
CA ALA A 277 2.37 -16.08 -7.87
C ALA A 277 1.99 -16.34 -9.32
N LYS A 278 2.87 -15.99 -10.27
CA LYS A 278 2.67 -16.30 -11.69
C LYS A 278 2.57 -17.81 -11.94
N SER A 279 3.51 -18.60 -11.43
CA SER A 279 3.50 -20.06 -11.60
C SER A 279 2.26 -20.71 -10.97
N CYS A 280 1.82 -20.24 -9.79
CA CYS A 280 0.58 -20.71 -9.16
C CYS A 280 -0.65 -20.32 -9.99
N ALA A 281 -0.71 -19.11 -10.53
CA ALA A 281 -1.80 -18.65 -11.36
C ALA A 281 -1.89 -19.45 -12.67
N GLU A 282 -0.77 -19.69 -13.32
CA GLU A 282 -0.68 -20.53 -14.54
C GLU A 282 -1.14 -21.97 -14.24
N ARG A 283 -0.66 -22.60 -13.16
CA ARG A 283 -1.06 -23.95 -12.75
C ARG A 283 -2.56 -24.04 -12.47
N LEU A 284 -3.14 -23.11 -11.73
CA LEU A 284 -4.59 -23.09 -11.47
C LEU A 284 -5.39 -22.89 -12.76
N ALA A 285 -4.94 -22.05 -13.67
CA ALA A 285 -5.58 -21.84 -14.96
C ALA A 285 -5.54 -23.11 -15.84
N GLU A 286 -4.43 -23.85 -15.87
CA GLU A 286 -4.29 -25.16 -16.52
C GLU A 286 -5.27 -26.20 -15.97
N LEU A 287 -5.61 -26.12 -14.67
CA LEU A 287 -6.60 -26.96 -14.00
C LEU A 287 -8.05 -26.51 -14.25
N GLY A 288 -8.26 -25.46 -15.04
CA GLY A 288 -9.58 -24.93 -15.38
C GLY A 288 -10.16 -23.98 -14.33
N ALA A 289 -9.35 -23.48 -13.39
CA ALA A 289 -9.79 -22.51 -12.40
C ALA A 289 -10.03 -21.12 -13.01
N SER A 290 -11.03 -20.39 -12.49
CA SER A 290 -11.21 -18.97 -12.75
C SER A 290 -10.19 -18.15 -11.91
N VAL A 291 -9.07 -17.80 -12.53
CA VAL A 291 -7.94 -17.11 -11.86
C VAL A 291 -7.88 -15.66 -12.26
N ILE A 292 -7.69 -14.79 -11.28
CA ILE A 292 -7.46 -13.35 -11.45
C ILE A 292 -6.01 -13.06 -11.03
N TYR A 293 -5.15 -12.69 -11.98
CA TYR A 293 -3.77 -12.30 -11.75
C TYR A 293 -3.30 -11.36 -12.87
N PRO A 294 -2.85 -10.13 -12.56
CA PRO A 294 -2.49 -9.14 -13.60
C PRO A 294 -1.35 -9.57 -14.52
N GLY A 295 -0.57 -10.58 -14.12
CA GLY A 295 0.51 -11.17 -14.92
C GLY A 295 0.08 -12.24 -15.92
N LEU A 296 -1.20 -12.64 -15.98
CA LEU A 296 -1.74 -13.55 -16.98
C LEU A 296 -2.29 -12.79 -18.19
N ALA A 297 -2.05 -13.29 -19.40
CA ALA A 297 -2.55 -12.67 -20.63
C ALA A 297 -4.09 -12.64 -20.72
N SER A 298 -4.78 -13.49 -19.97
CA SER A 298 -6.25 -13.51 -19.83
C SER A 298 -6.80 -12.40 -18.93
N HIS A 299 -5.96 -11.72 -18.15
CA HIS A 299 -6.42 -10.64 -17.28
C HIS A 299 -6.81 -9.40 -18.11
N PRO A 300 -7.96 -8.78 -17.83
CA PRO A 300 -8.43 -7.62 -18.63
C PRO A 300 -7.43 -6.47 -18.68
N ASP A 301 -6.69 -6.23 -17.60
CA ASP A 301 -5.74 -5.14 -17.49
C ASP A 301 -4.27 -5.58 -17.73
N TYR A 302 -4.03 -6.75 -18.36
CA TYR A 302 -2.67 -7.27 -18.60
C TYR A 302 -1.78 -6.30 -19.37
N SER A 303 -2.31 -5.72 -20.45
CA SER A 303 -1.57 -4.75 -21.27
C SER A 303 -1.25 -3.47 -20.50
N LEU A 304 -2.24 -2.95 -19.75
CA LEU A 304 -2.06 -1.77 -18.89
C LEU A 304 -1.02 -2.04 -17.79
N HIS A 305 -1.10 -3.20 -17.12
CA HIS A 305 -0.10 -3.57 -16.13
C HIS A 305 1.32 -3.57 -16.72
N ARG A 306 1.50 -4.16 -17.90
CA ARG A 306 2.82 -4.22 -18.57
C ARG A 306 3.36 -2.84 -18.95
N GLU A 307 2.48 -1.90 -19.28
CA GLU A 307 2.85 -0.53 -19.60
C GLU A 307 3.33 0.24 -18.36
N LEU A 308 2.64 0.05 -17.22
CA LEU A 308 2.92 0.77 -15.98
C LEU A 308 4.04 0.12 -15.15
N ALA A 309 4.32 -1.17 -15.38
CA ALA A 309 5.18 -1.97 -14.51
C ALA A 309 6.66 -1.57 -14.57
N ASN A 310 7.28 -1.51 -13.42
CA ASN A 310 8.73 -1.42 -13.29
C ASN A 310 9.39 -2.71 -13.78
N ARG A 311 10.44 -2.57 -14.56
CA ARG A 311 11.14 -3.71 -15.14
C ARG A 311 11.72 -4.62 -14.05
N GLY A 312 11.41 -5.92 -14.12
CA GLY A 312 12.04 -6.97 -13.32
C GLY A 312 11.28 -7.34 -12.04
N TYR A 313 10.17 -6.68 -11.69
CA TYR A 313 9.44 -6.96 -10.44
C TYR A 313 8.11 -7.72 -10.64
N GLY A 314 7.72 -7.98 -11.89
CA GLY A 314 6.53 -8.77 -12.21
C GLY A 314 5.22 -8.11 -11.79
N ALA A 315 4.16 -8.92 -11.63
CA ALA A 315 2.81 -8.44 -11.35
C ALA A 315 2.39 -8.60 -9.87
N GLY A 316 3.38 -8.60 -8.96
CA GLY A 316 3.16 -8.74 -7.52
C GLY A 316 2.89 -10.18 -7.06
N GLY A 317 2.73 -10.34 -5.73
CA GLY A 317 2.61 -11.63 -5.07
C GLY A 317 1.17 -12.09 -4.77
N LEU A 318 0.17 -11.39 -5.30
CA LEU A 318 -1.24 -11.65 -5.03
C LEU A 318 -1.95 -12.23 -6.25
N LEU A 319 -2.71 -13.28 -6.05
CA LEU A 319 -3.68 -13.79 -7.01
C LEU A 319 -5.02 -14.06 -6.32
N ALA A 320 -6.10 -14.09 -7.08
CA ALA A 320 -7.38 -14.55 -6.60
C ALA A 320 -7.91 -15.69 -7.48
N VAL A 321 -8.66 -16.60 -6.86
CA VAL A 321 -9.31 -17.72 -7.54
C VAL A 321 -10.76 -17.80 -7.11
N ASP A 322 -11.67 -17.91 -8.06
CA ASP A 322 -13.09 -18.08 -7.77
C ASP A 322 -13.48 -19.55 -7.81
N LEU A 323 -13.88 -20.08 -6.66
CA LEU A 323 -14.36 -21.46 -6.48
C LEU A 323 -15.88 -21.60 -6.75
N GLY A 324 -16.56 -20.49 -7.08
CA GLY A 324 -17.99 -20.44 -7.38
C GLY A 324 -18.92 -20.48 -6.17
N SER A 325 -18.46 -20.96 -5.00
CA SER A 325 -19.24 -20.94 -3.77
C SER A 325 -18.37 -20.83 -2.52
N ALA A 326 -18.92 -20.28 -1.45
CA ALA A 326 -18.24 -20.17 -0.14
C ALA A 326 -17.84 -21.55 0.41
N GLU A 327 -18.66 -22.57 0.20
CA GLU A 327 -18.36 -23.93 0.65
C GLU A 327 -17.10 -24.50 -0.01
N ARG A 328 -16.97 -24.33 -1.34
CA ARG A 328 -15.77 -24.76 -2.06
C ARG A 328 -14.55 -23.94 -1.66
N ALA A 329 -14.71 -22.64 -1.49
CA ALA A 329 -13.65 -21.75 -1.01
C ALA A 329 -13.13 -22.19 0.35
N ASN A 330 -14.01 -22.50 1.29
CA ASN A 330 -13.64 -23.00 2.62
C ASN A 330 -12.91 -24.34 2.53
N ARG A 331 -13.44 -25.32 1.79
CA ARG A 331 -12.78 -26.62 1.59
C ARG A 331 -11.39 -26.49 0.98
N PHE A 332 -11.23 -25.58 0.02
CA PHE A 332 -9.95 -25.31 -0.62
C PHE A 332 -8.92 -24.82 0.39
N MET A 333 -9.24 -23.77 1.15
CA MET A 333 -8.35 -23.17 2.12
C MET A 333 -8.04 -24.12 3.29
N GLU A 334 -9.06 -24.83 3.80
CA GLU A 334 -8.91 -25.80 4.89
C GLU A 334 -8.02 -26.98 4.48
N HIS A 335 -8.17 -27.48 3.24
CA HIS A 335 -7.32 -28.54 2.74
C HIS A 335 -5.87 -28.07 2.59
N LEU A 336 -5.65 -26.90 1.99
CA LEU A 336 -4.32 -26.33 1.79
C LEU A 336 -3.60 -26.08 3.13
N GLN A 337 -4.32 -25.59 4.15
CA GLN A 337 -3.71 -25.37 5.46
C GLN A 337 -3.53 -26.66 6.27
N ASN A 338 -4.59 -27.48 6.39
CA ASN A 338 -4.65 -28.55 7.39
C ASN A 338 -4.12 -29.89 6.89
N LYS A 339 -3.90 -30.05 5.57
CA LYS A 339 -3.42 -31.30 4.95
C LYS A 339 -2.14 -31.13 4.17
N GLU A 340 -1.92 -29.94 3.61
CA GLU A 340 -0.82 -29.71 2.68
C GLU A 340 0.28 -28.80 3.28
N ASP A 341 0.04 -28.14 4.41
CA ASP A 341 0.94 -27.13 4.99
C ASP A 341 1.36 -26.03 3.95
N PHE A 342 0.43 -25.72 3.03
CA PHE A 342 0.70 -24.78 1.93
C PHE A 342 0.78 -23.33 2.40
N GLY A 343 0.07 -23.01 3.48
CA GLY A 343 -0.01 -21.64 4.04
C GLY A 343 -1.08 -21.53 5.11
N TYR A 344 -1.39 -20.30 5.49
CA TYR A 344 -2.29 -20.00 6.62
C TYR A 344 -3.58 -19.33 6.17
N MET A 345 -4.71 -19.74 6.70
CA MET A 345 -5.96 -18.97 6.65
C MET A 345 -5.83 -17.78 7.59
N ALA A 346 -5.42 -16.65 7.03
CA ALA A 346 -5.20 -15.42 7.81
C ALA A 346 -5.47 -14.18 6.95
N VAL A 347 -5.98 -13.15 7.60
CA VAL A 347 -6.01 -11.82 7.01
C VAL A 347 -4.58 -11.27 6.93
N SER A 348 -4.31 -10.37 6.04
CA SER A 348 -3.02 -9.77 5.71
C SER A 348 -2.42 -10.33 4.40
N LEU A 349 -1.18 -9.97 4.11
CA LEU A 349 -0.47 -10.36 2.88
C LEU A 349 1.02 -10.01 2.99
N GLY A 350 1.83 -10.51 2.05
CA GLY A 350 3.23 -10.15 1.92
C GLY A 350 4.17 -10.86 2.91
N PHE A 351 3.67 -11.90 3.58
CA PHE A 351 4.46 -12.75 4.49
C PHE A 351 5.31 -13.76 3.72
N SER A 352 6.34 -14.30 4.34
CA SER A 352 7.21 -15.31 3.76
C SER A 352 6.48 -16.61 3.37
N ASP A 353 5.45 -16.99 4.16
CA ASP A 353 4.54 -18.07 3.81
C ASP A 353 3.27 -17.55 3.16
N THR A 354 2.55 -18.44 2.46
CA THR A 354 1.30 -18.07 1.79
C THR A 354 0.21 -17.76 2.81
N LEU A 355 -0.49 -16.65 2.60
CA LEU A 355 -1.69 -16.28 3.37
C LEU A 355 -2.92 -16.37 2.46
N MET A 356 -4.01 -16.92 2.99
CA MET A 356 -5.25 -17.20 2.27
C MET A 356 -6.44 -16.57 2.99
N SER A 357 -7.36 -15.96 2.25
CA SER A 357 -8.60 -15.45 2.82
C SER A 357 -9.76 -15.49 1.83
N ALA A 358 -10.95 -15.87 2.29
CA ALA A 358 -12.20 -15.68 1.56
C ALA A 358 -12.58 -14.20 1.62
N SER A 359 -12.51 -13.52 0.48
CA SER A 359 -12.56 -12.05 0.42
C SER A 359 -13.88 -11.47 0.92
N ALA A 360 -15.02 -12.08 0.54
CA ALA A 360 -16.34 -11.61 0.93
C ALA A 360 -16.60 -11.65 2.45
N SER A 361 -16.07 -12.67 3.15
CA SER A 361 -16.28 -12.87 4.60
C SER A 361 -15.14 -12.37 5.47
N SER A 362 -14.09 -11.76 4.90
CA SER A 362 -12.92 -11.31 5.65
C SER A 362 -12.51 -9.88 5.31
N THR A 363 -11.76 -9.67 4.24
CA THR A 363 -11.16 -8.37 3.88
C THR A 363 -12.15 -7.36 3.29
N SER A 364 -13.37 -7.78 3.00
CA SER A 364 -14.47 -6.96 2.47
C SER A 364 -15.77 -7.19 3.27
N SER A 365 -15.65 -7.63 4.53
CA SER A 365 -16.80 -7.89 5.42
C SER A 365 -17.56 -6.62 5.82
N GLU A 366 -16.97 -5.45 5.62
CA GLU A 366 -17.59 -4.14 5.83
C GLU A 366 -18.57 -3.75 4.71
N LEU A 367 -18.49 -4.40 3.55
CA LEU A 367 -19.37 -4.16 2.42
C LEU A 367 -20.69 -4.92 2.58
N ASP A 368 -21.81 -4.28 2.27
CA ASP A 368 -23.09 -4.98 2.13
C ASP A 368 -23.12 -5.84 0.85
N GLU A 369 -24.15 -6.69 0.73
CA GLU A 369 -24.29 -7.61 -0.40
C GLU A 369 -24.33 -6.89 -1.76
N GLN A 370 -24.94 -5.72 -1.84
CA GLN A 370 -25.00 -4.93 -3.06
C GLN A 370 -23.65 -4.30 -3.40
N ALA A 371 -22.89 -3.86 -2.40
CA ALA A 371 -21.54 -3.35 -2.58
C ALA A 371 -20.57 -4.45 -3.02
N LEU A 372 -20.66 -5.66 -2.45
CA LEU A 372 -19.91 -6.83 -2.89
C LEU A 372 -20.16 -7.16 -4.36
N LEU A 373 -21.43 -7.17 -4.78
CA LEU A 373 -21.81 -7.43 -6.18
C LEU A 373 -21.26 -6.35 -7.11
N ARG A 374 -21.39 -5.06 -6.76
CA ARG A 374 -20.83 -3.95 -7.55
C ARG A 374 -19.31 -4.03 -7.66
N ALA A 375 -18.64 -4.44 -6.60
CA ALA A 375 -17.19 -4.63 -6.58
C ALA A 375 -16.73 -5.92 -7.30
N GLY A 376 -17.66 -6.78 -7.78
CA GLY A 376 -17.34 -8.05 -8.45
C GLY A 376 -16.77 -9.11 -7.51
N ILE A 377 -17.15 -9.10 -6.23
CA ILE A 377 -16.65 -10.02 -5.21
C ILE A 377 -17.67 -11.14 -5.03
N SER A 378 -17.34 -12.35 -5.56
CA SER A 378 -18.19 -13.54 -5.39
C SER A 378 -17.99 -14.16 -4.00
N PRO A 379 -19.00 -14.93 -3.49
CA PRO A 379 -18.85 -15.69 -2.25
C PRO A 379 -17.74 -16.77 -2.31
N GLY A 380 -17.38 -17.21 -3.52
CA GLY A 380 -16.34 -18.21 -3.78
C GLY A 380 -14.95 -17.63 -3.99
N LEU A 381 -14.77 -16.30 -3.91
CA LEU A 381 -13.51 -15.65 -4.22
C LEU A 381 -12.50 -15.79 -3.06
N VAL A 382 -11.43 -16.55 -3.32
CA VAL A 382 -10.28 -16.70 -2.41
C VAL A 382 -9.11 -15.88 -2.92
N ARG A 383 -8.59 -15.00 -2.08
CA ARG A 383 -7.35 -14.27 -2.32
C ARG A 383 -6.18 -15.03 -1.70
N LEU A 384 -5.14 -15.23 -2.49
CA LEU A 384 -3.89 -15.87 -2.09
C LEU A 384 -2.75 -14.83 -2.16
N SER A 385 -2.08 -14.58 -1.04
CA SER A 385 -0.80 -13.89 -0.99
C SER A 385 0.30 -14.94 -0.99
N ILE A 386 0.87 -15.19 -2.15
CA ILE A 386 1.82 -16.29 -2.34
C ILE A 386 3.15 -15.96 -1.66
N GLY A 387 3.56 -16.84 -0.75
CA GLY A 387 4.86 -16.78 -0.06
C GLY A 387 6.01 -17.33 -0.91
N TYR A 388 7.22 -17.33 -0.32
CA TYR A 388 8.43 -17.81 -0.99
C TYR A 388 9.16 -18.94 -0.23
N THR A 389 8.56 -19.51 0.81
CA THR A 389 9.11 -20.65 1.54
C THR A 389 8.89 -21.97 0.77
N GLY A 390 9.79 -22.92 0.98
CA GLY A 390 9.76 -24.24 0.33
C GLY A 390 10.13 -24.22 -1.16
N LEU A 391 10.22 -25.41 -1.77
CA LEU A 391 10.46 -25.55 -3.20
C LEU A 391 9.18 -25.22 -3.99
N LEU A 392 9.32 -24.54 -5.12
CA LEU A 392 8.17 -24.13 -5.93
C LEU A 392 7.39 -25.34 -6.46
N GLU A 393 8.10 -26.37 -6.90
CA GLU A 393 7.51 -27.58 -7.45
C GLU A 393 6.60 -28.25 -6.42
N ASP A 394 7.05 -28.41 -5.18
CA ASP A 394 6.25 -28.98 -4.08
C ASP A 394 5.01 -28.12 -3.80
N ARG A 395 5.17 -26.79 -3.80
CA ARG A 395 4.06 -25.85 -3.59
C ARG A 395 3.01 -25.93 -4.70
N LEU A 396 3.42 -26.13 -5.96
CA LEU A 396 2.50 -26.30 -7.08
C LEU A 396 1.71 -27.62 -6.96
N GLU A 397 2.36 -28.72 -6.53
CA GLU A 397 1.68 -29.98 -6.29
C GLU A 397 0.67 -29.89 -5.13
N GLN A 398 1.06 -29.24 -4.02
CA GLN A 398 0.15 -28.97 -2.89
C GLN A 398 -1.07 -28.17 -3.33
N LEU A 399 -0.86 -27.10 -4.11
CA LEU A 399 -1.93 -26.26 -4.66
C LEU A 399 -2.89 -27.07 -5.55
N GLU A 400 -2.35 -27.95 -6.40
CA GLU A 400 -3.14 -28.83 -7.26
C GLU A 400 -3.99 -29.81 -6.44
N ARG A 401 -3.42 -30.44 -5.37
CA ARG A 401 -4.19 -31.33 -4.50
C ARG A 401 -5.32 -30.58 -3.78
N GLY A 402 -5.04 -29.35 -3.31
CA GLY A 402 -6.08 -28.49 -2.72
C GLY A 402 -7.20 -28.15 -3.69
N TRP A 403 -6.86 -27.82 -4.94
CA TRP A 403 -7.85 -27.56 -5.99
C TRP A 403 -8.74 -28.78 -6.25
N ARG A 404 -8.15 -29.95 -6.45
CA ARG A 404 -8.88 -31.22 -6.68
C ARG A 404 -9.79 -31.57 -5.49
N ALA A 405 -9.34 -31.38 -4.25
CA ALA A 405 -10.14 -31.63 -3.05
C ALA A 405 -11.36 -30.71 -2.92
N ALA A 406 -11.28 -29.49 -3.47
CA ALA A 406 -12.37 -28.54 -3.42
C ALA A 406 -13.39 -28.68 -4.57
N THR A 407 -12.96 -29.24 -5.72
CA THR A 407 -13.76 -29.29 -6.97
C THR A 407 -14.23 -30.69 -7.37
N GLY A 408 -13.59 -31.75 -6.85
CA GLY A 408 -13.98 -33.15 -7.00
C GLY A 408 -14.98 -33.57 -5.95
#